data_7f1480c45d44b8bb3e06cb28c817fd99
#
_entry.id   7f1480c45d44b8bb3e06cb28c817fd99
#
_cell.length_a   1.000
_cell.length_b   1.000
_cell.length_c   1.000
_cell.angle_alpha   90.00
_cell.angle_beta   90.00
_cell.angle_gamma   90.00
#
_symmetry.space_group_name_H-M   'P 1'
#
loop_
_entity.id
_entity.type
_entity.pdbx_description
1 polymer ?
#
loop_
_entity_poly.entity_id
_entity_poly.type
_entity_poly.pdbx_seq_one_letter_code
_entity_poly.pdbx_strand_id
1 'polypeptide(L)' 'SSSPNEVNSLEDIINDIYKFKQEKRNYKVKSLRIDCDILNDFESIASDLSSKGINQQEFLNFILKSYIDFYKKIK' A
#
# COMPACT_ATOMS: atom_id res chain seq x y z
N SER A 1 1.90 17.67 -20.10
CA SER A 1 0.84 16.80 -19.77
C SER A 1 1.36 15.41 -19.50
N SER A 2 0.67 14.73 -18.70
CA SER A 2 1.08 13.41 -18.36
C SER A 2 0.82 12.48 -19.53
N SER A 3 1.75 11.62 -19.78
CA SER A 3 1.55 10.56 -20.73
C SER A 3 0.74 9.45 -20.07
N PRO A 4 0.17 8.56 -20.87
CA PRO A 4 -0.57 7.43 -20.31
C PRO A 4 0.30 6.57 -19.41
N ASN A 5 1.59 6.68 -19.56
CA ASN A 5 2.51 5.90 -18.74
C ASN A 5 2.75 6.50 -17.37
N GLU A 6 2.27 7.69 -17.15
CA GLU A 6 2.43 8.34 -15.85
C GLU A 6 1.16 8.21 -15.04
N VAL A 7 0.69 6.99 -14.97
CA VAL A 7 -0.56 6.73 -14.28
C VAL A 7 -0.37 6.62 -12.78
N ASN A 8 0.87 6.59 -12.33
CA ASN A 8 1.13 6.35 -10.92
C ASN A 8 1.16 7.66 -10.15
N SER A 9 0.18 8.49 -10.38
CA SER A 9 0.04 9.67 -9.57
C SER A 9 -0.37 9.24 -8.16
N LEU A 10 -0.12 10.12 -7.22
CA LEU A 10 -0.49 9.84 -5.84
C LEU A 10 -1.98 9.60 -5.70
N GLU A 11 -2.78 10.33 -6.47
CA GLU A 11 -4.22 10.15 -6.42
C GLU A 11 -4.65 8.77 -6.87
N ASP A 12 -4.01 8.24 -7.88
CA ASP A 12 -4.33 6.90 -8.36
C ASP A 12 -4.04 5.87 -7.30
N ILE A 13 -2.91 6.02 -6.62
CA ILE A 13 -2.54 5.10 -5.56
C ILE A 13 -3.55 5.18 -4.42
N ILE A 14 -3.94 6.37 -4.05
CA ILE A 14 -4.90 6.56 -2.96
C ILE A 14 -6.26 5.96 -3.32
N ASN A 15 -6.69 6.15 -4.55
CA ASN A 15 -7.96 5.59 -5.00
C ASN A 15 -7.92 4.06 -4.98
N ASP A 16 -6.79 3.49 -5.38
CA ASP A 16 -6.64 2.04 -5.35
C ASP A 16 -6.70 1.53 -3.92
N ILE A 17 -6.08 2.25 -2.99
CA ILE A 17 -6.12 1.85 -1.59
C ILE A 17 -7.54 1.95 -1.03
N TYR A 18 -8.29 2.97 -1.42
CA TYR A 18 -9.67 3.10 -0.98
C TYR A 18 -10.51 1.92 -1.46
N LYS A 19 -10.31 1.50 -2.68
CA LYS A 19 -11.02 0.33 -3.19
C LYS A 19 -10.61 -0.93 -2.44
N PHE A 20 -9.33 -1.05 -2.17
CA PHE A 20 -8.81 -2.19 -1.44
C PHE A 20 -9.41 -2.29 -0.05
N LYS A 21 -9.51 -1.18 0.65
CA LYS A 21 -9.98 -1.20 2.03
C LYS A 21 -11.49 -1.44 2.12
N GLN A 22 -12.23 -1.29 1.05
CA GLN A 22 -13.66 -1.56 1.05
C GLN A 22 -13.97 -3.05 1.04
N GLU A 23 -13.00 -3.87 0.67
CA GLU A 23 -13.19 -5.31 0.63
C GLU A 23 -13.07 -5.89 2.02
N LYS A 24 -13.92 -6.86 2.28
CA LYS A 24 -13.89 -7.53 3.55
C LYS A 24 -12.70 -8.46 3.64
N ARG A 25 -11.94 -8.35 4.73
CA ARG A 25 -10.73 -9.14 4.86
C ARG A 25 -10.61 -9.67 6.27
N ASN A 26 -9.97 -10.81 6.38
CA ASN A 26 -9.62 -11.38 7.67
C ASN A 26 -8.15 -11.09 7.94
N TYR A 27 -7.85 -10.67 9.15
CA TYR A 27 -6.49 -10.32 9.51
C TYR A 27 -5.93 -11.30 10.52
N LYS A 28 -4.64 -11.47 10.46
CA LYS A 28 -3.92 -12.36 11.35
C LYS A 28 -2.66 -11.65 11.82
N VAL A 29 -2.35 -11.80 13.09
CA VAL A 29 -1.16 -11.17 13.64
C VAL A 29 0.06 -12.03 13.28
N LYS A 30 1.09 -11.37 12.81
CA LYS A 30 2.35 -12.04 12.51
C LYS A 30 3.48 -11.09 12.87
N SER A 31 4.45 -11.60 13.60
CA SER A 31 5.60 -10.83 14.01
C SER A 31 6.72 -11.02 13.01
N LEU A 32 7.22 -9.93 12.49
CA LEU A 32 8.32 -9.92 11.54
C LEU A 32 9.27 -8.82 11.90
N ARG A 33 10.51 -8.98 11.48
CA ARG A 33 11.49 -7.92 11.61
C ARG A 33 11.49 -7.11 10.33
N ILE A 34 11.63 -5.81 10.46
CA ILE A 34 11.64 -4.90 9.33
C ILE A 34 12.91 -4.07 9.41
N ASP A 35 13.57 -3.91 8.27
CA ASP A 35 14.74 -3.07 8.20
C ASP A 35 14.40 -1.67 8.68
N CYS A 36 15.31 -1.07 9.45
CA CYS A 36 15.04 0.22 10.06
C CYS A 36 14.79 1.32 9.05
N ASP A 37 15.58 1.36 8.01
CA ASP A 37 15.43 2.41 6.99
C ASP A 37 14.13 2.24 6.25
N ILE A 38 13.78 1.00 5.92
CA ILE A 38 12.53 0.73 5.22
C ILE A 38 11.36 1.07 6.12
N LEU A 39 11.46 0.73 7.38
CA LEU A 39 10.38 1.03 8.31
C LEU A 39 10.17 2.54 8.46
N ASN A 40 11.26 3.30 8.53
CA ASN A 40 11.15 4.75 8.63
C ASN A 40 10.43 5.34 7.42
N ASP A 41 10.80 4.89 6.24
CA ASP A 41 10.15 5.36 5.03
C ASP A 41 8.68 4.95 5.00
N PHE A 42 8.41 3.72 5.40
CA PHE A 42 7.04 3.23 5.44
C PHE A 42 6.18 4.06 6.40
N GLU A 43 6.71 4.32 7.58
CA GLU A 43 5.96 5.07 8.57
C GLU A 43 5.72 6.51 8.14
N SER A 44 6.68 7.09 7.44
CA SER A 44 6.51 8.43 6.92
C SER A 44 5.35 8.51 5.94
N ILE A 45 5.29 7.55 5.03
CA ILE A 45 4.20 7.51 4.06
C ILE A 45 2.89 7.15 4.72
N ALA A 46 2.93 6.22 5.65
CA ALA A 46 1.72 5.81 6.36
C ALA A 46 1.12 6.96 7.15
N SER A 47 1.97 7.79 7.73
CA SER A 47 1.52 8.96 8.46
C SER A 47 0.80 9.94 7.53
N ASP A 48 1.34 10.12 6.34
CA ASP A 48 0.73 10.99 5.35
C ASP A 48 -0.63 10.46 4.91
N LEU A 49 -0.70 9.15 4.68
CA LEU A 49 -1.95 8.52 4.28
C LEU A 49 -2.97 8.49 5.41
N SER A 50 -2.50 8.48 6.65
CA SER A 50 -3.39 8.50 7.79
C SER A 50 -4.27 9.76 7.79
N SER A 51 -3.70 10.86 7.34
CA SER A 51 -4.47 12.09 7.25
C SER A 51 -5.56 12.02 6.20
N LYS A 52 -5.49 11.03 5.33
CA LYS A 52 -6.47 10.83 4.27
C LYS A 52 -7.42 9.67 4.58
N GLY A 53 -7.40 9.18 5.81
CA GLY A 53 -8.31 8.13 6.22
C GLY A 53 -7.84 6.72 5.95
N ILE A 54 -6.57 6.55 5.63
CA ILE A 54 -5.99 5.23 5.37
C ILE A 54 -5.05 4.89 6.51
N ASN A 55 -5.32 3.82 7.23
CA ASN A 55 -4.47 3.49 8.35
C ASN A 55 -3.28 2.64 7.89
N GLN A 56 -2.35 2.47 8.82
CA GLN A 56 -1.09 1.80 8.54
C GLN A 56 -1.30 0.35 8.10
N GLN A 57 -2.22 -0.32 8.75
CA GLN A 57 -2.50 -1.70 8.44
C GLN A 57 -3.04 -1.86 7.02
N GLU A 58 -3.93 -0.97 6.62
CA GLU A 58 -4.49 -1.02 5.27
C GLU A 58 -3.43 -0.76 4.23
N PHE A 59 -2.58 0.21 4.49
CA PHE A 59 -1.51 0.55 3.55
C PHE A 59 -0.53 -0.62 3.40
N LEU A 60 -0.13 -1.21 4.51
CA LEU A 60 0.80 -2.34 4.47
C LEU A 60 0.22 -3.51 3.67
N ASN A 61 -1.03 -3.84 3.94
CA ASN A 61 -1.66 -4.95 3.24
C ASN A 61 -1.83 -4.67 1.76
N PHE A 62 -2.10 -3.42 1.42
CA PHE A 62 -2.19 -3.02 0.01
C PHE A 62 -0.87 -3.24 -0.70
N ILE A 63 0.23 -2.82 -0.07
CA ILE A 63 1.56 -2.99 -0.66
C ILE A 63 1.87 -4.46 -0.87
N LEU A 64 1.61 -5.27 0.13
CA LEU A 64 1.90 -6.69 0.04
C LEU A 64 1.10 -7.35 -1.07
N LYS A 65 -0.18 -7.03 -1.15
CA LYS A 65 -1.01 -7.62 -2.18
C LYS A 65 -0.56 -7.18 -3.57
N SER A 66 -0.23 -5.91 -3.72
CA SER A 66 0.21 -5.39 -5.01
C SER A 66 1.44 -6.12 -5.51
N TYR A 67 2.41 -6.32 -4.63
CA TYR A 67 3.62 -6.99 -5.05
C TYR A 67 3.41 -8.48 -5.29
N ILE A 68 2.55 -9.09 -4.48
CA ILE A 68 2.23 -10.50 -4.66
C ILE A 68 1.57 -10.73 -6.01
N ASP A 69 0.64 -9.87 -6.37
CA ASP A 69 -0.03 -9.98 -7.67
C ASP A 69 0.96 -9.82 -8.81
N PHE A 70 1.89 -8.88 -8.66
CA PHE A 70 2.92 -8.67 -9.65
C PHE A 70 3.80 -9.91 -9.81
N TYR A 71 4.20 -10.50 -8.69
CA TYR A 71 5.03 -11.68 -8.70
C TYR A 71 4.33 -12.85 -9.40
N LYS A 72 3.06 -13.04 -9.10
CA LYS A 72 2.29 -14.13 -9.71
C LYS A 72 2.15 -13.94 -11.21
N LYS A 73 2.11 -12.72 -11.65
CA LYS A 73 2.00 -12.41 -13.06
C LYS A 73 3.28 -12.79 -13.82
N ILE A 74 4.41 -12.56 -13.20
CA ILE A 74 5.69 -12.90 -13.80
C ILE A 74 5.89 -14.41 -13.81
N LYS A 75 5.49 -15.04 -12.73
CA LYS A 75 5.66 -16.47 -12.60
C LYS A 75 4.68 -17.22 -13.50
#